data_da554d151afa2bacfb05b9a7a8416a22
#
_entry.id   da554d151afa2bacfb05b9a7a8416a22
#
_cell.length_a   1.000
_cell.length_b   1.000
_cell.length_c   1.000
_cell.angle_alpha   90.00
_cell.angle_beta   90.00
_cell.angle_gamma   90.00
#
_symmetry.space_group_name_H-M   'P 1'
#
loop_
_entity.id
_entity.type
_entity.pdbx_description
1 polymer ?
#
loop_
_entity_poly.entity_id
_entity_poly.type
_entity_poly.pdbx_seq_one_letter_code
_entity_poly.pdbx_strand_id
1 'polypeptide(L)'
;MTVVDLEIVKRFPYAAGREFKNIGSFEQVDAEVTLSVDPEAECNLAIVDLKYAPRNPRGQVVFKADFSIVKPVDPSPGTNRLMVELPNRGRRRVVDTFNMSGKDPAASAGPGDGFLFERGFTVASIGWQWDVYRDGILMGLEAPFVDLANLDNLGKSVVEIR
;
A
#
# COMPACT_ATOMS: atom_id res chain seq x y z
N MET A 1 1.46 -12.70 -9.08
CA MET A 1 1.56 -12.12 -7.72
C MET A 1 0.31 -12.51 -6.93
N THR A 2 0.48 -12.98 -5.70
CA THR A 2 -0.60 -13.46 -4.83
C THR A 2 -0.44 -12.86 -3.43
N VAL A 3 -1.54 -12.44 -2.82
CA VAL A 3 -1.58 -12.12 -1.38
C VAL A 3 -1.56 -13.44 -0.63
N VAL A 4 -0.60 -13.59 0.29
CA VAL A 4 -0.45 -14.83 1.09
C VAL A 4 -0.80 -14.62 2.55
N ASP A 5 -0.75 -13.38 3.03
CA ASP A 5 -1.15 -13.01 4.39
C ASP A 5 -1.52 -11.53 4.46
N LEU A 6 -2.35 -11.17 5.45
CA LEU A 6 -2.74 -9.81 5.80
C LEU A 6 -2.78 -9.67 7.33
N GLU A 7 -1.77 -9.05 7.89
CA GLU A 7 -1.69 -8.77 9.32
C GLU A 7 -2.27 -7.39 9.63
N ILE A 8 -3.37 -7.33 10.39
CA ILE A 8 -3.95 -6.07 10.84
C ILE A 8 -3.08 -5.50 11.97
N VAL A 9 -2.46 -4.36 11.71
CA VAL A 9 -1.63 -3.63 12.68
C VAL A 9 -2.48 -2.74 13.57
N LYS A 10 -3.48 -2.06 12.97
CA LYS A 10 -4.33 -1.11 13.70
C LYS A 10 -5.71 -0.99 13.06
N ARG A 11 -6.73 -0.84 13.90
CA ARG A 11 -8.11 -0.53 13.49
C ARG A 11 -8.68 0.52 14.42
N PHE A 12 -9.30 1.55 13.86
CA PHE A 12 -9.87 2.63 14.66
C PHE A 12 -10.97 3.38 13.87
N PRO A 13 -11.89 4.07 14.60
CA PRO A 13 -12.88 4.93 13.96
C PRO A 13 -12.19 6.05 13.19
N TYR A 14 -12.49 6.17 11.90
CA TYR A 14 -11.97 7.26 11.08
C TYR A 14 -12.63 8.59 11.45
N ALA A 15 -11.86 9.68 11.41
CA ALA A 15 -12.33 11.03 11.73
C ALA A 15 -13.08 11.12 13.08
N ALA A 16 -12.56 10.41 14.11
CA ALA A 16 -13.17 10.31 15.43
C ALA A 16 -14.64 9.84 15.41
N GLY A 17 -15.02 9.03 14.43
CA GLY A 17 -16.38 8.50 14.30
C GLY A 17 -17.39 9.46 13.65
N ARG A 18 -16.91 10.53 12.99
CA ARG A 18 -17.78 11.42 12.21
C ARG A 18 -18.66 10.64 11.24
N GLU A 19 -19.94 10.98 11.18
CA GLU A 19 -20.87 10.46 10.18
C GLU A 19 -20.83 11.29 8.90
N PHE A 20 -20.92 10.61 7.76
CA PHE A 20 -20.91 11.19 6.43
C PHE A 20 -22.28 11.00 5.76
N LYS A 21 -23.15 12.00 5.89
CA LYS A 21 -24.53 12.00 5.35
C LYS A 21 -25.26 10.65 5.56
N ASN A 22 -25.76 10.09 4.46
CA ASN A 22 -26.55 8.85 4.49
C ASN A 22 -25.69 7.57 4.49
N ILE A 23 -24.35 7.71 4.52
CA ILE A 23 -23.43 6.56 4.49
C ILE A 23 -23.08 6.09 5.91
N GLY A 24 -23.07 7.03 6.89
CA GLY A 24 -22.69 6.73 8.27
C GLY A 24 -21.20 6.94 8.54
N SER A 25 -20.71 6.28 9.59
CA SER A 25 -19.33 6.38 10.03
C SER A 25 -18.40 5.46 9.24
N PHE A 26 -17.11 5.80 9.25
CA PHE A 26 -16.04 5.03 8.61
C PHE A 26 -15.05 4.51 9.64
N GLU A 27 -14.37 3.43 9.30
CA GLU A 27 -13.22 2.92 10.01
C GLU A 27 -11.97 2.96 9.13
N GLN A 28 -10.82 3.15 9.76
CA GLN A 28 -9.52 2.95 9.13
C GLN A 28 -8.91 1.66 9.66
N VAL A 29 -8.40 0.85 8.74
CA VAL A 29 -7.63 -0.36 9.03
C VAL A 29 -6.27 -0.21 8.38
N ASP A 30 -5.22 -0.19 9.20
CA ASP A 30 -3.84 -0.25 8.76
C ASP A 30 -3.32 -1.67 8.95
N ALA A 31 -2.64 -2.19 7.94
CA ALA A 31 -2.19 -3.57 7.89
C ALA A 31 -0.85 -3.68 7.17
N GLU A 32 -0.18 -4.80 7.37
CA GLU A 32 0.92 -5.26 6.54
C GLU A 32 0.44 -6.41 5.66
N VAL A 33 0.59 -6.28 4.35
CA VAL A 33 0.27 -7.33 3.40
C VAL A 33 1.52 -8.08 2.99
N THR A 34 1.50 -9.40 3.07
CA THR A 34 2.55 -10.27 2.55
C THR A 34 2.16 -10.76 1.17
N LEU A 35 3.04 -10.56 0.22
CA LEU A 35 2.85 -10.88 -1.18
C LEU A 35 3.86 -11.93 -1.62
N SER A 36 3.49 -12.79 -2.55
CA SER A 36 4.40 -13.74 -3.19
C SER A 36 4.36 -13.63 -4.70
N VAL A 37 5.52 -13.82 -5.33
CA VAL A 37 5.72 -13.76 -6.78
C VAL A 37 6.50 -14.99 -7.21
N ASP A 38 6.04 -15.68 -8.23
CA ASP A 38 6.79 -16.75 -8.89
C ASP A 38 7.76 -16.10 -9.90
N PRO A 39 9.08 -16.18 -9.67
CA PRO A 39 10.07 -15.58 -10.58
C PRO A 39 10.18 -16.31 -11.93
N GLU A 40 9.68 -17.53 -12.03
CA GLU A 40 9.73 -18.33 -13.27
C GLU A 40 8.46 -18.14 -14.14
N ALA A 41 7.43 -17.49 -13.60
CA ALA A 41 6.21 -17.21 -14.37
C ALA A 41 6.52 -16.23 -15.51
N GLU A 42 6.03 -16.52 -16.71
CA GLU A 42 6.30 -15.75 -17.94
C GLU A 42 6.04 -14.24 -17.76
N CYS A 43 4.94 -13.89 -17.09
CA CYS A 43 4.59 -12.49 -16.83
C CYS A 43 5.57 -11.75 -15.88
N ASN A 44 6.44 -12.48 -15.18
CA ASN A 44 7.38 -11.93 -14.21
C ASN A 44 8.82 -11.92 -14.71
N LEU A 45 9.12 -12.57 -15.86
CA LEU A 45 10.48 -12.67 -16.40
C LEU A 45 11.11 -11.30 -16.73
N ALA A 46 10.30 -10.28 -16.98
CA ALA A 46 10.77 -8.93 -17.26
C ALA A 46 11.12 -8.12 -16.00
N ILE A 47 10.82 -8.64 -14.79
CA ILE A 47 11.16 -7.96 -13.54
C ILE A 47 12.66 -8.13 -13.29
N VAL A 48 13.36 -7.00 -13.31
CA VAL A 48 14.83 -6.98 -13.16
C VAL A 48 15.22 -7.60 -11.83
N ASP A 49 16.23 -8.49 -11.88
CA ASP A 49 16.84 -9.17 -10.73
C ASP A 49 15.92 -10.04 -9.86
N LEU A 50 14.64 -10.17 -10.18
CA LEU A 50 13.69 -11.00 -9.43
C LEU A 50 14.18 -12.46 -9.30
N LYS A 51 14.81 -13.00 -10.34
CA LYS A 51 15.34 -14.37 -10.36
C LYS A 51 16.47 -14.63 -9.35
N TYR A 52 17.15 -13.57 -8.92
CA TYR A 52 18.23 -13.62 -7.94
C TYR A 52 17.79 -13.35 -6.51
N ALA A 53 16.52 -12.95 -6.31
CA ALA A 53 15.97 -12.70 -4.99
C ALA A 53 15.83 -14.00 -4.18
N PRO A 54 15.96 -13.93 -2.85
CA PRO A 54 15.75 -15.08 -1.98
C PRO A 54 14.36 -15.70 -2.20
N ARG A 55 14.32 -17.04 -2.24
CA ARG A 55 13.08 -17.80 -2.46
C ARG A 55 12.66 -18.56 -1.21
N ASN A 56 11.38 -18.63 -0.96
CA ASN A 56 10.82 -19.50 0.06
C ASN A 56 10.89 -20.99 -0.39
N PRO A 57 10.54 -21.97 0.49
CA PRO A 57 10.55 -23.39 0.13
C PRO A 57 9.68 -23.79 -1.07
N ARG A 58 8.74 -22.90 -1.49
CA ARG A 58 7.91 -23.10 -2.67
C ARG A 58 8.51 -22.49 -3.94
N GLY A 59 9.74 -21.96 -3.87
CA GLY A 59 10.42 -21.30 -4.99
C GLY A 59 9.95 -19.88 -5.28
N GLN A 60 9.11 -19.30 -4.44
CA GLN A 60 8.54 -17.96 -4.63
C GLN A 60 9.35 -16.90 -3.91
N VAL A 61 9.44 -15.72 -4.48
CA VAL A 61 9.94 -14.51 -3.81
C VAL A 61 8.82 -13.90 -2.98
N VAL A 62 9.10 -13.64 -1.70
CA VAL A 62 8.12 -13.09 -0.75
C VAL A 62 8.58 -11.71 -0.30
N PHE A 63 7.64 -10.78 -0.20
CA PHE A 63 7.89 -9.43 0.25
C PHE A 63 6.66 -8.86 0.96
N LYS A 64 6.84 -7.76 1.69
CA LYS A 64 5.79 -7.13 2.49
C LYS A 64 5.56 -5.70 2.06
N ALA A 65 4.34 -5.22 2.20
CA ALA A 65 3.96 -3.85 1.91
C ALA A 65 3.00 -3.30 2.96
N ASP A 66 3.12 -2.00 3.25
CA ASP A 66 2.14 -1.30 4.06
C ASP A 66 0.82 -1.19 3.29
N PHE A 67 -0.27 -1.43 3.99
CA PHE A 67 -1.62 -1.33 3.46
C PHE A 67 -2.48 -0.51 4.42
N SER A 68 -3.32 0.35 3.87
CA SER A 68 -4.30 1.10 4.66
C SER A 68 -5.62 1.20 3.88
N ILE A 69 -6.74 1.01 4.55
CA ILE A 69 -8.07 1.14 3.97
C ILE A 69 -8.96 1.96 4.88
N VAL A 70 -9.64 2.94 4.30
CA VAL A 70 -10.74 3.69 4.92
C VAL A 70 -12.03 3.26 4.25
N LYS A 71 -12.93 2.66 5.03
CA LYS A 71 -14.16 2.06 4.52
C LYS A 71 -15.36 2.34 5.43
N PRO A 72 -16.61 2.33 4.92
CA PRO A 72 -17.80 2.40 5.75
C PRO A 72 -17.80 1.29 6.80
N VAL A 73 -18.26 1.60 8.01
CA VAL A 73 -18.50 0.58 9.06
C VAL A 73 -19.66 -0.32 8.64
N ASP A 74 -20.76 0.28 8.16
CA ASP A 74 -21.83 -0.44 7.49
C ASP A 74 -21.67 -0.29 5.96
N PRO A 75 -21.39 -1.35 5.21
CA PRO A 75 -21.24 -1.27 3.77
C PRO A 75 -22.56 -1.12 3.01
N SER A 76 -23.71 -1.35 3.65
CA SER A 76 -25.02 -1.40 2.99
C SER A 76 -25.41 -0.12 2.25
N PRO A 77 -25.20 1.10 2.81
CA PRO A 77 -25.48 2.34 2.11
C PRO A 77 -24.34 2.75 1.16
N GLY A 78 -23.23 2.04 1.17
CA GLY A 78 -22.07 2.32 0.31
C GLY A 78 -22.35 2.06 -1.16
N THR A 79 -21.57 2.70 -2.01
CA THR A 79 -21.69 2.55 -3.47
C THR A 79 -20.90 1.37 -4.02
N ASN A 80 -20.24 0.57 -3.18
CA ASN A 80 -19.30 -0.50 -3.55
C ASN A 80 -18.16 -0.02 -4.48
N ARG A 81 -17.81 1.27 -4.41
CA ARG A 81 -16.73 1.86 -5.19
C ARG A 81 -15.45 1.89 -4.37
N LEU A 82 -14.42 1.27 -4.93
CA LEU A 82 -13.07 1.29 -4.37
C LEU A 82 -12.19 2.25 -5.17
N MET A 83 -11.57 3.20 -4.48
CA MET A 83 -10.50 4.02 -5.01
C MET A 83 -9.18 3.48 -4.46
N VAL A 84 -8.26 3.10 -5.34
CA VAL A 84 -6.95 2.59 -4.96
C VAL A 84 -5.91 3.66 -5.22
N GLU A 85 -5.07 3.92 -4.22
CA GLU A 85 -3.94 4.82 -4.29
C GLU A 85 -2.62 4.04 -4.20
N LEU A 86 -1.69 4.38 -5.07
CA LEU A 86 -0.28 4.01 -4.96
C LEU A 86 0.49 5.24 -4.48
N PRO A 87 0.78 5.37 -3.17
CA PRO A 87 1.33 6.60 -2.59
C PRO A 87 2.69 6.94 -3.17
N ASN A 88 2.83 8.14 -3.75
CA ASN A 88 4.13 8.64 -4.19
C ASN A 88 4.97 9.03 -2.98
N ARG A 89 6.16 8.45 -2.84
CA ARG A 89 7.07 8.61 -1.70
C ARG A 89 6.39 8.29 -0.37
N GLY A 90 5.47 7.31 -0.41
CA GLY A 90 4.76 6.83 0.77
C GLY A 90 3.64 7.73 1.27
N ARG A 91 3.41 8.89 0.65
CA ARG A 91 2.43 9.88 1.11
C ARG A 91 1.04 9.60 0.53
N ARG A 92 0.07 9.35 1.39
CA ARG A 92 -1.35 9.24 1.00
C ARG A 92 -1.90 10.63 0.68
N ARG A 93 -2.40 10.81 -0.55
CA ARG A 93 -2.84 12.10 -1.06
C ARG A 93 -4.25 12.11 -1.62
N VAL A 94 -4.82 10.94 -1.88
CA VAL A 94 -6.14 10.84 -2.51
C VAL A 94 -7.20 11.54 -1.67
N VAL A 95 -7.25 11.23 -0.37
CA VAL A 95 -8.22 11.87 0.53
C VAL A 95 -7.97 13.37 0.62
N ASP A 96 -6.71 13.80 0.79
CA ASP A 96 -6.36 15.23 0.84
C ASP A 96 -6.80 15.97 -0.42
N THR A 97 -6.60 15.36 -1.57
CA THR A 97 -6.90 15.99 -2.86
C THR A 97 -8.38 16.11 -3.11
N PHE A 98 -9.14 15.03 -2.90
CA PHE A 98 -10.57 14.99 -3.25
C PHE A 98 -11.47 15.56 -2.16
N ASN A 99 -11.07 15.48 -0.89
CA ASN A 99 -11.83 16.01 0.24
C ASN A 99 -11.33 17.38 0.70
N MET A 100 -10.35 17.97 0.00
CA MET A 100 -9.78 19.27 0.34
C MET A 100 -9.39 19.40 1.82
N SER A 101 -8.82 18.32 2.39
CA SER A 101 -8.53 18.24 3.83
C SER A 101 -7.32 19.05 4.27
N GLY A 102 -6.63 19.69 3.33
CA GLY A 102 -5.41 20.44 3.60
C GLY A 102 -4.17 19.55 3.67
N LYS A 103 -3.03 20.17 3.93
CA LYS A 103 -1.73 19.48 3.99
C LYS A 103 -1.44 19.02 5.41
N ASP A 104 -2.26 18.17 5.99
CA ASP A 104 -1.89 17.53 7.23
C ASP A 104 -0.87 16.42 6.93
N PRO A 105 0.37 16.52 7.42
CA PRO A 105 1.35 15.47 7.28
C PRO A 105 1.07 14.25 8.15
N ALA A 106 0.02 14.29 8.99
CA ALA A 106 -0.32 13.20 9.89
C ALA A 106 -0.64 11.89 9.15
N ALA A 107 -0.50 10.79 9.83
CA ALA A 107 -0.62 9.42 9.33
C ALA A 107 -1.96 9.08 8.66
N SER A 108 -2.99 9.84 8.93
CA SER A 108 -4.29 9.74 8.27
C SER A 108 -4.63 11.09 7.66
N ALA A 109 -4.89 11.12 6.37
CA ALA A 109 -5.48 12.29 5.75
C ALA A 109 -6.78 12.65 6.48
N GLY A 110 -6.92 13.91 6.87
CA GLY A 110 -8.12 14.38 7.53
C GLY A 110 -9.35 14.23 6.62
N PRO A 111 -10.57 14.20 7.19
CA PRO A 111 -11.79 13.99 6.41
C PRO A 111 -12.14 15.15 5.48
N GLY A 112 -11.58 16.32 5.69
CA GLY A 112 -11.87 17.53 4.93
C GLY A 112 -13.36 17.83 4.83
N ASP A 113 -13.83 18.18 3.64
CA ASP A 113 -15.26 18.38 3.35
C ASP A 113 -16.05 17.04 3.28
N GLY A 114 -15.35 15.90 3.20
CA GLY A 114 -15.97 14.58 3.17
C GLY A 114 -16.43 14.12 1.80
N PHE A 115 -16.04 14.78 0.71
CA PHE A 115 -16.55 14.53 -0.64
C PHE A 115 -16.58 13.04 -1.03
N LEU A 116 -15.49 12.29 -0.83
CA LEU A 116 -15.43 10.86 -1.15
C LEU A 116 -16.34 10.03 -0.26
N PHE A 117 -16.32 10.32 1.04
CA PHE A 117 -17.03 9.54 2.05
C PHE A 117 -18.53 9.74 2.00
N GLU A 118 -19.00 10.98 1.78
CA GLU A 118 -20.40 11.27 1.55
C GLU A 118 -20.99 10.61 0.29
N ARG A 119 -20.11 10.15 -0.61
CA ARG A 119 -20.44 9.37 -1.80
C ARG A 119 -20.19 7.87 -1.63
N GLY A 120 -19.89 7.43 -0.41
CA GLY A 120 -19.72 6.02 -0.06
C GLY A 120 -18.50 5.33 -0.68
N PHE A 121 -17.46 6.08 -1.04
CA PHE A 121 -16.21 5.48 -1.53
C PHE A 121 -15.46 4.81 -0.38
N THR A 122 -14.93 3.62 -0.67
CA THR A 122 -13.84 3.04 0.09
C THR A 122 -12.52 3.49 -0.54
N VAL A 123 -11.55 3.91 0.27
CA VAL A 123 -10.22 4.33 -0.20
C VAL A 123 -9.18 3.39 0.36
N ALA A 124 -8.40 2.74 -0.52
CA ALA A 124 -7.30 1.87 -0.13
C ALA A 124 -5.99 2.43 -0.66
N SER A 125 -4.95 2.36 0.15
CA SER A 125 -3.59 2.76 -0.20
C SER A 125 -2.65 1.58 0.05
N ILE A 126 -1.70 1.34 -0.87
CA ILE A 126 -0.68 0.30 -0.73
C ILE A 126 0.71 0.86 -1.00
N GLY A 127 1.64 0.62 -0.08
CA GLY A 127 3.05 0.96 -0.27
C GLY A 127 3.67 0.17 -1.41
N TRP A 128 4.39 0.85 -2.31
CA TRP A 128 4.97 0.22 -3.50
C TRP A 128 6.43 0.59 -3.74
N GLN A 129 6.95 1.58 -3.01
CA GLN A 129 8.33 2.04 -3.14
C GLN A 129 9.18 1.49 -1.98
N TRP A 130 10.28 0.86 -2.31
CA TRP A 130 11.20 0.25 -1.34
C TRP A 130 12.11 1.25 -0.63
N ASP A 131 12.38 2.40 -1.26
CA ASP A 131 13.27 3.44 -0.78
C ASP A 131 12.55 4.51 0.08
N VAL A 132 11.40 4.15 0.61
CA VAL A 132 10.64 4.98 1.55
C VAL A 132 10.95 4.56 2.97
N TYR A 133 11.27 5.52 3.83
CA TYR A 133 11.42 5.27 5.25
C TYR A 133 10.05 4.99 5.89
N ARG A 134 9.86 3.75 6.34
CA ARG A 134 8.61 3.26 6.94
C ARG A 134 8.61 3.65 8.43
N ASP A 135 7.97 4.76 8.77
CA ASP A 135 7.87 5.33 10.12
C ASP A 135 6.46 5.23 10.73
N GLY A 136 5.56 4.49 10.05
CA GLY A 136 4.14 4.41 10.40
C GLY A 136 3.29 5.55 9.83
N ILE A 137 3.91 6.55 9.20
CA ILE A 137 3.25 7.65 8.46
C ILE A 137 3.37 7.43 6.96
N LEU A 138 4.58 7.18 6.49
CA LEU A 138 4.88 6.90 5.10
C LEU A 138 4.72 5.40 4.83
N MET A 139 4.07 5.08 3.72
CA MET A 139 3.80 3.71 3.30
C MET A 139 4.85 3.25 2.31
N GLY A 140 5.47 2.14 2.57
CA GLY A 140 6.54 1.58 1.75
C GLY A 140 6.39 0.09 1.49
N LEU A 141 7.36 -0.42 0.77
CA LEU A 141 7.52 -1.83 0.44
C LEU A 141 8.83 -2.34 1.07
N GLU A 142 8.79 -3.49 1.70
CA GLU A 142 9.98 -4.23 2.11
C GLU A 142 10.41 -5.17 0.96
N ALA A 143 11.24 -4.65 0.06
CA ALA A 143 11.73 -5.44 -1.06
C ALA A 143 12.79 -6.45 -0.60
N PRO A 144 12.81 -7.68 -1.16
CA PRO A 144 13.88 -8.62 -0.89
C PRO A 144 15.20 -8.11 -1.47
N PHE A 145 16.28 -8.28 -0.71
CA PHE A 145 17.62 -7.94 -1.18
C PHE A 145 18.26 -9.14 -1.86
N VAL A 146 18.92 -8.89 -2.97
CA VAL A 146 19.75 -9.88 -3.63
C VAL A 146 21.04 -10.05 -2.83
N ASP A 147 21.39 -11.30 -2.48
CA ASP A 147 22.67 -11.59 -1.85
C ASP A 147 23.78 -11.58 -2.92
N LEU A 148 24.52 -10.49 -2.93
CA LEU A 148 25.61 -10.28 -3.90
C LEU A 148 26.76 -11.28 -3.75
N ALA A 149 26.90 -11.93 -2.59
CA ALA A 149 27.94 -12.93 -2.35
C ALA A 149 27.70 -14.23 -3.15
N ASN A 150 26.47 -14.46 -3.58
CA ASN A 150 26.06 -15.65 -4.35
C ASN A 150 25.98 -15.39 -5.87
N LEU A 151 26.41 -14.22 -6.34
CA LEU A 151 26.38 -13.88 -7.76
C LEU A 151 27.77 -14.05 -8.38
N ASP A 152 28.01 -15.16 -9.06
CA ASP A 152 29.29 -15.50 -9.72
C ASP A 152 29.67 -14.54 -10.87
N ASN A 153 28.74 -13.72 -11.36
CA ASN A 153 28.99 -12.74 -12.40
C ASN A 153 28.04 -11.54 -12.31
N LEU A 154 28.36 -10.58 -11.47
CA LEU A 154 27.76 -9.25 -11.52
C LEU A 154 28.23 -8.53 -12.77
N GLY A 155 27.41 -8.45 -13.78
CA GLY A 155 27.61 -7.50 -14.86
C GLY A 155 27.68 -6.09 -14.23
N LYS A 156 28.71 -5.31 -14.60
CA LYS A 156 28.82 -3.93 -14.15
C LYS A 156 27.62 -3.15 -14.66
N SER A 157 26.71 -2.79 -13.77
CA SER A 157 25.64 -1.84 -14.07
C SER A 157 26.21 -0.43 -13.93
N VAL A 158 26.28 0.31 -15.03
CA VAL A 158 26.61 1.73 -14.99
C VAL A 158 25.30 2.48 -14.79
N VAL A 159 25.09 2.99 -13.58
CA VAL A 159 23.99 3.95 -13.32
C VAL A 159 24.50 5.34 -13.65
N GLU A 160 24.10 5.88 -14.79
CA GLU A 160 24.35 7.28 -15.12
C GLU A 160 23.26 8.12 -14.42
N ILE A 161 23.63 8.80 -13.34
CA ILE A 161 22.77 9.79 -12.69
C ILE A 161 22.94 11.11 -13.46
N ARG A 162 21.91 11.54 -14.15
CA ARG A 162 21.81 12.87 -14.77
C ARG A 162 21.04 13.83 -13.86
#